data_b3669c08d737b966c9d0dd6f3834c0dc
#
_entry.id   b3669c08d737b966c9d0dd6f3834c0dc
#
_cell.length_a   1.000
_cell.length_b   1.000
_cell.length_c   1.000
_cell.angle_alpha   90.00
_cell.angle_beta   90.00
_cell.angle_gamma   90.00
#
_symmetry.space_group_name_H-M   'P 1'
#
loop_
_entity.id
_entity.type
_entity.pdbx_description
1 polymer ?
#
loop_
_entity_poly.entity_id
_entity_poly.type
_entity_poly.pdbx_seq_one_letter_code
_entity_poly.pdbx_strand_id
1 'polypeptide(L)'
;DVNVNMAYTRVKSTGIDANSIYGSILGSSLYLAPTLAPTVTDPAMVKKYYDTYEDPNTYDAEGNITGKRNAYELLRDANGNYYTIPGMGGTYQEMNNPLAMMARPAAKNWSHKFVPKFSIDLQLWDNLKYHFTYSADLSFWGTDSYVASKYYLSGNNKREHTEAYKSSDKGI
;
A
#
# COMPACT_ATOMS: atom_id res chain seq x y z
N ASP A 1 -23.63 -16.38 40.35
CA ASP A 1 -23.55 -15.35 39.28
C ASP A 1 -22.82 -15.90 38.05
N VAL A 2 -23.31 -15.54 36.90
CA VAL A 2 -22.68 -15.87 35.62
C VAL A 2 -22.31 -14.57 34.91
N ASN A 3 -21.07 -14.44 34.51
CA ASN A 3 -20.58 -13.27 33.80
C ASN A 3 -19.94 -13.69 32.47
N VAL A 4 -20.37 -13.07 31.39
CA VAL A 4 -19.83 -13.29 30.03
C VAL A 4 -19.33 -11.98 29.49
N ASN A 5 -18.05 -11.93 29.15
CA ASN A 5 -17.44 -10.77 28.51
C ASN A 5 -16.76 -11.19 27.22
N MET A 6 -17.01 -10.45 26.15
CA MET A 6 -16.43 -10.73 24.84
C MET A 6 -15.84 -9.45 24.25
N ALA A 7 -14.61 -9.53 23.79
CA ALA A 7 -13.97 -8.48 23.03
C ALA A 7 -13.62 -8.97 21.62
N TYR A 8 -13.97 -8.19 20.62
CA TYR A 8 -13.62 -8.45 19.25
C TYR A 8 -12.91 -7.22 18.66
N THR A 9 -11.75 -7.44 18.09
CA THR A 9 -10.96 -6.41 17.43
C THR A 9 -10.67 -6.84 15.99
N ARG A 10 -10.93 -5.95 15.05
CA ARG A 10 -10.57 -6.11 13.65
C ARG A 10 -9.61 -5.02 13.23
N VAL A 11 -8.45 -5.41 12.70
CA VAL A 11 -7.48 -4.48 12.15
C VAL A 11 -7.36 -4.72 10.65
N LYS A 12 -7.36 -3.66 9.88
CA LYS A 12 -6.98 -3.64 8.47
C LYS A 12 -5.91 -2.60 8.29
N SER A 13 -4.80 -2.96 7.68
CA SER A 13 -3.74 -2.02 7.35
C SER A 13 -3.29 -2.21 5.91
N THR A 14 -2.82 -1.14 5.30
CA THR A 14 -2.12 -1.20 4.03
C THR A 14 -0.66 -1.56 4.31
N GLY A 15 -0.07 -2.44 3.50
CA GLY A 15 1.32 -2.87 3.66
C GLY A 15 2.34 -1.80 3.21
N ILE A 16 2.13 -0.54 3.59
CA ILE A 16 3.06 0.55 3.27
C ILE A 16 4.03 0.67 4.44
N ASP A 17 5.32 0.59 4.15
CA ASP A 17 6.37 0.74 5.13
C ASP A 17 6.33 2.16 5.73
N ALA A 18 6.21 2.25 7.04
CA ALA A 18 6.21 3.53 7.76
C ALA A 18 7.61 3.94 8.24
N ASN A 19 8.57 3.04 8.22
CA ASN A 19 9.89 3.23 8.82
C ASN A 19 10.97 3.68 7.83
N SER A 20 10.71 3.60 6.53
CA SER A 20 11.65 4.00 5.50
C SER A 20 11.49 5.49 5.18
N ILE A 21 12.60 6.24 5.18
CA ILE A 21 12.60 7.65 4.76
C ILE A 21 12.14 7.78 3.31
N TYR A 22 12.61 6.89 2.44
CA TYR A 22 12.34 6.95 0.99
C TYR A 22 11.09 6.17 0.58
N GLY A 23 10.70 5.18 1.36
CA GLY A 23 9.59 4.27 1.06
C GLY A 23 8.29 4.55 1.82
N SER A 24 8.30 5.46 2.79
CA SER A 24 7.10 5.79 3.57
C SER A 24 6.38 7.03 3.05
N ILE A 25 5.08 7.08 3.26
CA ILE A 25 4.26 8.26 2.92
C ILE A 25 4.73 9.47 3.72
N LEU A 26 4.97 9.30 5.01
CA LEU A 26 5.40 10.38 5.89
C LEU A 26 6.79 10.91 5.51
N GLY A 27 7.76 10.02 5.30
CA GLY A 27 9.10 10.39 4.87
C GLY A 27 9.07 11.16 3.55
N SER A 28 8.40 10.63 2.55
CA SER A 28 8.26 11.32 1.26
C SER A 28 7.57 12.67 1.38
N SER A 29 6.54 12.80 2.22
CA SER A 29 5.84 14.08 2.43
C SER A 29 6.70 15.15 3.11
N LEU A 30 7.64 14.75 3.96
CA LEU A 30 8.54 15.68 4.66
C LEU A 30 9.69 16.16 3.77
N TYR A 31 10.16 15.32 2.86
CA TYR A 31 11.33 15.62 2.03
C TYR A 31 10.99 16.23 0.67
N LEU A 32 9.78 16.03 0.16
CA LEU A 32 9.37 16.65 -1.10
C LEU A 32 9.11 18.15 -0.92
N ALA A 33 9.47 18.93 -1.93
CA ALA A 33 9.17 20.35 -1.92
C ALA A 33 7.65 20.58 -1.87
N PRO A 34 7.15 21.47 -1.00
CA PRO A 34 5.71 21.75 -0.89
C PRO A 34 5.12 22.37 -2.16
N THR A 35 5.97 22.88 -3.05
CA THR A 35 5.60 23.44 -4.36
C THR A 35 5.44 22.37 -5.45
N LEU A 36 5.81 21.12 -5.19
CA LEU A 36 5.66 20.05 -6.15
C LEU A 36 4.17 19.65 -6.26
N ALA A 37 3.57 19.94 -7.42
CA ALA A 37 2.19 19.56 -7.67
C ALA A 37 2.03 18.02 -7.56
N PRO A 38 0.99 17.51 -6.90
CA PRO A 38 0.80 16.07 -6.72
C PRO A 38 0.45 15.34 -8.02
N THR A 39 -0.15 16.04 -8.97
CA THR A 39 -0.54 15.50 -10.27
C THR A 39 -0.10 16.44 -11.39
N VAL A 40 0.07 15.88 -12.58
CA VAL A 40 0.51 16.61 -13.78
C VAL A 40 -0.73 17.01 -14.58
N THR A 41 -0.95 18.32 -14.71
CA THR A 41 -2.06 18.90 -15.47
C THR A 41 -1.59 19.72 -16.67
N ASP A 42 -0.31 20.08 -16.73
CA ASP A 42 0.27 20.80 -17.86
C ASP A 42 0.37 19.88 -19.08
N PRO A 43 -0.24 20.24 -20.24
CA PRO A 43 -0.23 19.43 -21.46
C PRO A 43 1.18 19.08 -21.95
N ALA A 44 2.15 19.99 -21.84
CA ALA A 44 3.52 19.73 -22.25
C ALA A 44 4.18 18.65 -21.37
N MET A 45 3.92 18.71 -20.08
CA MET A 45 4.40 17.70 -19.15
C MET A 45 3.66 16.36 -19.33
N VAL A 46 2.36 16.37 -19.57
CA VAL A 46 1.58 15.15 -19.88
C VAL A 46 2.17 14.46 -21.12
N LYS A 47 2.46 15.22 -22.18
CA LYS A 47 3.11 14.67 -23.38
C LYS A 47 4.49 14.10 -23.06
N LYS A 48 5.31 14.81 -22.27
CA LYS A 48 6.64 14.34 -21.87
C LYS A 48 6.57 13.03 -21.07
N TYR A 49 5.58 12.87 -20.18
CA TYR A 49 5.37 11.63 -19.42
C TYR A 49 5.01 10.48 -20.36
N TYR A 50 4.07 10.71 -21.30
CA TYR A 50 3.72 9.72 -22.29
C TYR A 50 4.93 9.32 -23.14
N ASP A 51 5.61 10.28 -23.73
CA ASP A 51 6.77 10.03 -24.60
C ASP A 51 7.92 9.32 -23.84
N THR A 52 8.07 9.59 -22.54
CA THR A 52 9.15 8.99 -21.76
C THR A 52 8.85 7.56 -21.31
N TYR A 53 7.60 7.27 -20.93
CA TYR A 53 7.25 6.03 -20.26
C TYR A 53 6.25 5.16 -21.02
N GLU A 54 5.21 5.74 -21.58
CA GLU A 54 4.10 4.96 -22.17
C GLU A 54 4.24 4.75 -23.68
N ASP A 55 5.01 5.57 -24.40
CA ASP A 55 5.22 5.37 -25.83
C ASP A 55 6.11 4.13 -26.07
N PRO A 56 5.60 3.12 -26.78
CA PRO A 56 6.37 1.91 -27.08
C PRO A 56 7.43 2.10 -28.19
N ASN A 57 7.49 3.26 -28.82
CA ASN A 57 8.40 3.51 -29.94
C ASN A 57 9.67 4.22 -29.49
N THR A 58 10.75 3.96 -30.20
CA THR A 58 12.00 4.75 -30.16
C THR A 58 12.14 5.54 -31.44
N TYR A 59 12.65 6.76 -31.33
CA TYR A 59 12.75 7.69 -32.45
C TYR A 59 14.20 8.12 -32.69
N ASP A 60 14.54 8.40 -33.93
CA ASP A 60 15.79 9.10 -34.29
C ASP A 60 15.66 10.62 -34.07
N ALA A 61 16.74 11.36 -34.40
CA ALA A 61 16.75 12.83 -34.28
C ALA A 61 15.76 13.51 -35.25
N GLU A 62 15.41 12.85 -36.35
CA GLU A 62 14.49 13.29 -37.37
C GLU A 62 13.03 12.93 -37.06
N GLY A 63 12.78 12.15 -35.96
CA GLY A 63 11.46 11.76 -35.53
C GLY A 63 10.90 10.49 -36.17
N ASN A 64 11.71 9.72 -36.90
CA ASN A 64 11.29 8.44 -37.47
C ASN A 64 11.39 7.33 -36.41
N ILE A 65 10.48 6.35 -36.49
CA ILE A 65 10.50 5.19 -35.57
C ILE A 65 11.67 4.30 -35.94
N THR A 66 12.61 4.14 -35.00
CA THR A 66 13.81 3.31 -35.16
C THR A 66 13.67 1.93 -34.49
N GLY A 67 12.69 1.77 -33.61
CA GLY A 67 12.48 0.51 -32.92
C GLY A 67 11.35 0.55 -31.89
N LYS A 68 11.30 -0.47 -31.05
CA LYS A 68 10.35 -0.57 -29.95
C LYS A 68 11.08 -0.71 -28.63
N ARG A 69 10.50 -0.16 -27.58
CA ARG A 69 10.95 -0.29 -26.20
C ARG A 69 9.82 -0.82 -25.32
N ASN A 70 10.15 -1.26 -24.14
CA ASN A 70 9.14 -1.59 -23.14
C ASN A 70 8.44 -0.32 -22.68
N ALA A 71 7.14 -0.23 -22.95
CA ALA A 71 6.30 0.83 -22.44
C ALA A 71 5.77 0.46 -21.04
N TYR A 72 5.62 1.48 -20.20
CA TYR A 72 5.13 1.31 -18.84
C TYR A 72 3.88 2.15 -18.65
N GLU A 73 2.78 1.51 -18.34
CA GLU A 73 1.56 2.20 -17.98
C GLU A 73 1.74 2.91 -16.64
N LEU A 74 1.59 4.24 -16.65
CA LEU A 74 1.72 5.05 -15.45
C LEU A 74 0.41 5.06 -14.65
N LEU A 75 0.56 5.13 -13.34
CA LEU A 75 -0.56 5.30 -12.42
C LEU A 75 -1.18 6.69 -12.61
N ARG A 76 -2.52 6.73 -12.66
CA ARG A 76 -3.31 7.95 -12.83
C ARG A 76 -4.30 8.11 -11.68
N ASP A 77 -4.69 9.35 -11.44
CA ASP A 77 -5.75 9.68 -10.49
C ASP A 77 -7.15 9.37 -11.06
N ALA A 78 -8.20 9.63 -10.25
CA ALA A 78 -9.59 9.42 -10.67
C ALA A 78 -10.03 10.31 -11.85
N ASN A 79 -9.31 11.39 -12.14
CA ASN A 79 -9.57 12.30 -13.25
C ASN A 79 -8.75 11.95 -14.50
N GLY A 80 -7.91 10.91 -14.41
CA GLY A 80 -7.04 10.48 -15.50
C GLY A 80 -5.69 11.21 -15.59
N ASN A 81 -5.35 12.07 -14.61
CA ASN A 81 -4.08 12.79 -14.59
C ASN A 81 -2.97 11.88 -14.08
N TYR A 82 -1.76 12.04 -14.58
CA TYR A 82 -0.58 11.36 -14.04
C TYR A 82 -0.23 11.87 -12.66
N TYR A 83 0.13 10.97 -11.75
CA TYR A 83 0.82 11.38 -10.54
C TYR A 83 2.21 11.90 -10.86
N THR A 84 2.60 13.00 -10.24
CA THR A 84 3.95 13.56 -10.43
C THR A 84 5.02 12.57 -9.98
N ILE A 85 6.02 12.36 -10.81
CA ILE A 85 7.21 11.56 -10.51
C ILE A 85 8.31 12.50 -10.04
N PRO A 86 8.66 12.55 -8.74
CA PRO A 86 9.57 13.54 -8.20
C PRO A 86 10.96 13.53 -8.85
N GLY A 87 11.44 12.34 -9.23
CA GLY A 87 12.76 12.17 -9.83
C GLY A 87 12.88 12.53 -11.31
N MET A 88 11.79 12.89 -11.99
CA MET A 88 11.83 13.16 -13.41
C MET A 88 12.65 14.41 -13.78
N GLY A 89 12.84 15.33 -12.83
CA GLY A 89 13.66 16.53 -12.98
C GLY A 89 15.11 16.37 -12.54
N GLY A 90 15.56 15.17 -12.18
CA GLY A 90 16.90 14.92 -11.62
C GLY A 90 17.06 15.24 -10.13
N THR A 91 16.07 15.88 -9.51
CA THR A 91 15.99 16.14 -8.08
C THR A 91 15.02 15.12 -7.46
N TYR A 92 15.26 14.69 -6.23
CA TYR A 92 14.41 13.74 -5.50
C TYR A 92 14.26 12.36 -6.18
N GLN A 93 15.31 11.85 -6.81
CA GLN A 93 15.26 10.61 -7.62
C GLN A 93 14.78 9.37 -6.87
N GLU A 94 15.01 9.31 -5.56
CA GLU A 94 14.62 8.19 -4.70
C GLU A 94 13.28 8.39 -4.00
N MET A 95 12.71 9.60 -4.10
CA MET A 95 11.45 9.92 -3.45
C MET A 95 10.26 9.46 -4.29
N ASN A 96 9.23 9.00 -3.61
CA ASN A 96 7.97 8.61 -4.21
C ASN A 96 6.91 9.69 -3.98
N ASN A 97 5.96 9.81 -4.90
CA ASN A 97 4.80 10.65 -4.68
C ASN A 97 3.89 10.01 -3.62
N PRO A 98 3.63 10.66 -2.46
CA PRO A 98 2.82 10.09 -1.39
C PRO A 98 1.42 9.68 -1.82
N LEU A 99 0.78 10.47 -2.71
CA LEU A 99 -0.56 10.15 -3.22
C LEU A 99 -0.54 8.96 -4.17
N ALA A 100 0.49 8.84 -5.02
CA ALA A 100 0.67 7.66 -5.86
C ALA A 100 0.90 6.40 -5.01
N MET A 101 1.65 6.52 -3.91
CA MET A 101 1.85 5.42 -2.97
C MET A 101 0.53 4.96 -2.33
N MET A 102 -0.35 5.88 -1.98
CA MET A 102 -1.66 5.57 -1.42
C MET A 102 -2.62 4.97 -2.45
N ALA A 103 -2.55 5.43 -3.69
CA ALA A 103 -3.44 5.01 -4.77
C ALA A 103 -3.05 3.65 -5.38
N ARG A 104 -1.78 3.25 -5.25
CA ARG A 104 -1.33 1.98 -5.82
C ARG A 104 -1.97 0.78 -5.11
N PRO A 105 -2.27 -0.30 -5.83
CA PRO A 105 -2.59 -1.56 -5.20
C PRO A 105 -1.45 -2.01 -4.29
N ALA A 106 -1.74 -2.21 -3.02
CA ALA A 106 -0.76 -2.60 -2.02
C ALA A 106 -1.18 -3.89 -1.32
N ALA A 107 -0.25 -4.49 -0.60
CA ALA A 107 -0.57 -5.57 0.32
C ALA A 107 -1.64 -5.11 1.32
N LYS A 108 -2.60 -5.96 1.58
CA LYS A 108 -3.64 -5.76 2.60
C LYS A 108 -3.38 -6.74 3.72
N ASN A 109 -3.02 -6.21 4.88
CA ASN A 109 -2.92 -7.00 6.09
C ASN A 109 -4.26 -6.93 6.83
N TRP A 110 -4.71 -8.05 7.33
CA TRP A 110 -5.89 -8.12 8.17
C TRP A 110 -5.63 -9.01 9.38
N SER A 111 -6.22 -8.66 10.50
CA SER A 111 -6.24 -9.52 11.66
C SER A 111 -7.58 -9.42 12.38
N HIS A 112 -7.98 -10.54 12.96
CA HIS A 112 -9.14 -10.67 13.79
C HIS A 112 -8.69 -11.24 15.14
N LYS A 113 -9.00 -10.54 16.20
CA LYS A 113 -8.75 -11.00 17.56
C LYS A 113 -10.07 -11.15 18.30
N PHE A 114 -10.28 -12.31 18.89
CA PHE A 114 -11.46 -12.64 19.65
C PHE A 114 -11.04 -13.14 21.03
N VAL A 115 -11.48 -12.47 22.09
CA VAL A 115 -11.12 -12.76 23.46
C VAL A 115 -12.40 -13.00 24.27
N PRO A 116 -12.94 -14.23 24.28
CA PRO A 116 -14.03 -14.59 25.15
C PRO A 116 -13.53 -14.83 26.57
N LYS A 117 -14.26 -14.34 27.55
CA LYS A 117 -14.08 -14.64 28.97
C LYS A 117 -15.42 -15.04 29.57
N PHE A 118 -15.44 -16.18 30.22
CA PHE A 118 -16.60 -16.71 30.88
C PHE A 118 -16.24 -16.97 32.34
N SER A 119 -17.06 -16.54 33.29
CA SER A 119 -16.87 -16.81 34.71
C SER A 119 -18.18 -17.21 35.40
N ILE A 120 -18.09 -18.17 36.27
CA ILE A 120 -19.20 -18.67 37.08
C ILE A 120 -18.78 -18.63 38.54
N ASP A 121 -19.65 -18.03 39.36
CA ASP A 121 -19.56 -18.05 40.81
C ASP A 121 -20.75 -18.86 41.38
N LEU A 122 -20.44 -19.97 42.02
CA LEU A 122 -21.42 -20.86 42.65
C LEU A 122 -21.19 -20.88 44.17
N GLN A 123 -22.20 -20.57 44.94
CA GLN A 123 -22.19 -20.81 46.36
C GLN A 123 -22.75 -22.20 46.62
N LEU A 124 -21.87 -23.13 47.01
CA LEU A 124 -22.24 -24.53 47.24
C LEU A 124 -22.78 -24.74 48.65
N TRP A 125 -22.19 -24.06 49.64
CA TRP A 125 -22.60 -24.04 51.04
C TRP A 125 -22.35 -22.65 51.64
N ASP A 126 -22.80 -22.40 52.84
CA ASP A 126 -22.63 -21.07 53.48
C ASP A 126 -21.17 -20.62 53.54
N ASN A 127 -20.25 -21.58 53.67
CA ASN A 127 -18.80 -21.31 53.82
C ASN A 127 -17.99 -21.76 52.59
N LEU A 128 -18.63 -22.22 51.49
CA LEU A 128 -17.92 -22.71 50.31
C LEU A 128 -18.46 -22.06 49.02
N LYS A 129 -17.58 -21.27 48.41
CA LYS A 129 -17.83 -20.69 47.09
C LYS A 129 -16.92 -21.35 46.07
N TYR A 130 -17.48 -21.72 44.93
CA TYR A 130 -16.73 -22.18 43.76
C TYR A 130 -16.68 -21.07 42.70
N HIS A 131 -15.48 -20.68 42.32
CA HIS A 131 -15.24 -19.72 41.28
C HIS A 131 -14.53 -20.40 40.12
N PHE A 132 -15.12 -20.33 38.95
CA PHE A 132 -14.54 -20.84 37.69
C PHE A 132 -14.43 -19.72 36.69
N THR A 133 -13.25 -19.54 36.09
CA THR A 133 -13.03 -18.61 35.00
C THR A 133 -12.37 -19.35 33.85
N TYR A 134 -12.93 -19.18 32.68
CA TYR A 134 -12.35 -19.62 31.42
C TYR A 134 -12.16 -18.41 30.52
N SER A 135 -10.97 -18.26 29.92
CA SER A 135 -10.71 -17.25 28.88
C SER A 135 -9.87 -17.86 27.76
N ALA A 136 -10.15 -17.44 26.54
CA ALA A 136 -9.37 -17.80 25.36
C ALA A 136 -8.95 -16.53 24.62
N ASP A 137 -7.78 -16.56 24.03
CA ASP A 137 -7.29 -15.51 23.12
C ASP A 137 -7.09 -16.15 21.75
N LEU A 138 -7.99 -15.85 20.82
CA LEU A 138 -7.98 -16.39 19.46
C LEU A 138 -7.60 -15.28 18.51
N SER A 139 -6.50 -15.45 17.78
CA SER A 139 -6.01 -14.48 16.82
C SER A 139 -5.86 -15.13 15.46
N PHE A 140 -6.51 -14.55 14.46
CA PHE A 140 -6.42 -14.95 13.05
C PHE A 140 -5.85 -13.78 12.26
N TRP A 141 -4.89 -14.02 11.42
CA TRP A 141 -4.26 -12.98 10.62
C TRP A 141 -3.99 -13.46 9.19
N GLY A 142 -3.82 -12.52 8.29
CA GLY A 142 -3.47 -12.81 6.92
C GLY A 142 -2.97 -11.57 6.19
N THR A 143 -2.24 -11.83 5.13
CA THR A 143 -1.72 -10.83 4.22
C THR A 143 -2.09 -11.20 2.80
N ASP A 144 -2.78 -10.31 2.11
CA ASP A 144 -3.05 -10.41 0.68
C ASP A 144 -2.14 -9.42 -0.04
N SER A 145 -1.16 -9.91 -0.79
CA SER A 145 -0.22 -9.08 -1.54
C SER A 145 -0.59 -9.06 -3.02
N TYR A 146 -0.57 -7.87 -3.59
CA TYR A 146 -0.75 -7.66 -5.01
C TYR A 146 0.34 -6.71 -5.53
N VAL A 147 1.03 -7.13 -6.56
CA VAL A 147 1.98 -6.30 -7.30
C VAL A 147 1.42 -6.06 -8.69
N ALA A 148 1.09 -4.81 -8.99
CA ALA A 148 0.65 -4.43 -10.33
C ALA A 148 1.83 -4.48 -11.32
N SER A 149 1.59 -5.00 -12.51
CA SER A 149 2.49 -4.80 -13.63
C SER A 149 2.40 -3.35 -14.10
N LYS A 150 3.49 -2.77 -14.52
CA LYS A 150 3.53 -1.52 -15.26
C LYS A 150 3.05 -0.28 -14.51
N TYR A 151 3.79 0.19 -13.51
CA TYR A 151 3.64 1.55 -13.01
C TYR A 151 4.96 2.12 -12.50
N TYR A 152 5.06 3.43 -12.50
CA TYR A 152 6.21 4.18 -12.03
C TYR A 152 5.86 5.00 -10.80
N LEU A 153 6.73 4.96 -9.79
CA LEU A 153 6.59 5.74 -8.57
C LEU A 153 7.68 6.80 -8.43
N SER A 154 8.89 6.50 -8.87
CA SER A 154 10.01 7.46 -8.89
C SER A 154 10.86 7.26 -10.13
N GLY A 155 11.67 8.25 -10.48
CA GLY A 155 12.57 8.19 -11.63
C GLY A 155 13.55 7.01 -11.63
N ASN A 156 13.89 6.48 -10.45
CA ASN A 156 14.81 5.36 -10.29
C ASN A 156 14.10 4.02 -10.04
N ASN A 157 12.85 4.03 -9.63
CA ASN A 157 12.10 2.82 -9.32
C ASN A 157 11.41 2.26 -10.57
N LYS A 158 12.21 1.76 -11.48
CA LYS A 158 11.72 0.99 -12.64
C LYS A 158 11.38 -0.40 -12.17
N ARG A 159 10.11 -0.68 -11.93
CA ARG A 159 9.67 -2.04 -11.73
C ARG A 159 9.28 -2.63 -13.08
N GLU A 160 10.19 -3.38 -13.65
CA GLU A 160 9.92 -4.21 -14.81
C GLU A 160 9.20 -5.48 -14.33
N HIS A 161 7.88 -5.43 -14.23
CA HIS A 161 7.08 -6.63 -14.06
C HIS A 161 6.28 -6.85 -15.34
N THR A 162 6.48 -7.98 -15.93
CA THR A 162 5.71 -8.42 -17.10
C THR A 162 4.36 -9.00 -16.71
N GLU A 163 4.18 -9.37 -15.43
CA GLU A 163 2.96 -10.02 -14.93
C GLU A 163 2.55 -9.46 -13.58
N ALA A 164 1.24 -9.38 -13.35
CA ALA A 164 0.68 -9.08 -12.05
C ALA A 164 0.85 -10.30 -11.12
N TYR A 165 1.34 -10.06 -9.92
CA TYR A 165 1.55 -11.09 -8.91
C TYR A 165 0.58 -10.91 -7.75
N LYS A 166 -0.07 -12.00 -7.34
CA LYS A 166 -0.90 -12.05 -6.14
C LYS A 166 -0.45 -13.21 -5.26
N SER A 167 -0.23 -12.94 -3.98
CA SER A 167 -0.03 -13.96 -2.96
C SER A 167 -0.95 -13.74 -1.78
N SER A 168 -1.30 -14.81 -1.08
CA SER A 168 -2.08 -14.75 0.15
C SER A 168 -1.42 -15.65 1.17
N ASP A 169 -1.18 -15.10 2.36
CA ASP A 169 -0.63 -15.83 3.50
C ASP A 169 -1.56 -15.68 4.70
N LYS A 170 -1.76 -16.77 5.46
CA LYS A 170 -2.71 -16.82 6.59
C LYS A 170 -2.10 -17.60 7.74
N GLY A 171 -2.41 -17.17 8.96
CA GLY A 171 -2.01 -17.83 10.19
C GLY A 171 -3.08 -17.74 11.29
N ILE A 172 -2.93 -18.62 12.29
CA ILE A 172 -3.77 -18.70 13.50
C ILE A 172 -2.88 -18.51 14.72
#